data_1aa51959d2ca6824e172e32873cd11a2
#
_entry.id   1aa51959d2ca6824e172e32873cd11a2
#
_cell.length_a   1.000
_cell.length_b   1.000
_cell.length_c   1.000
_cell.angle_alpha   90.00
_cell.angle_beta   90.00
_cell.angle_gamma   90.00
#
_symmetry.space_group_name_H-M   'P 1'
#
loop_
_entity.id
_entity.type
_entity.pdbx_description
1 polymer ?
#
loop_
_entity_poly.entity_id
_entity_poly.type
_entity_poly.pdbx_seq_one_letter_code
_entity_poly.pdbx_strand_id
1 'polypeptide(L)'
;MKGSKFDFLDIFGLKVEFNYNGSSKTKSTPGKFLSTILMIVIILLFIFTARDLVSRKDPKVTFSTINYEAPPKLVLSPNTFMMAIGVQDPLTWEHYTDESIYQVIAYHYKNGRIVYPNGTADLGSVTTPIKVQKCTPEHFGDMGENFNKLGLNDLYCFDLTSIEIELSIQGRFDSDVYEEINFKILKCENSTSNPVTCAPPEKIREKIDMAYFVAYFTDIVVDVNNYDKPIKRIRRDIFTMLGMDQKRTEYVFLKHVDIISDAGWFFTDDNV
;
A
#
# COMPACT_ATOMS: atom_id res chain seq x y z
N MET A 1 -4.91 44.61 56.75
CA MET A 1 -4.99 44.74 55.27
C MET A 1 -5.71 43.52 54.75
N LYS A 2 -6.89 43.68 54.10
CA LYS A 2 -7.60 42.57 53.46
C LYS A 2 -6.82 42.12 52.26
N GLY A 3 -6.28 40.87 52.26
CA GLY A 3 -5.59 40.32 51.12
C GLY A 3 -6.53 40.28 49.91
N SER A 4 -6.05 40.67 48.75
CA SER A 4 -6.76 40.60 47.48
C SER A 4 -7.05 39.12 47.15
N LYS A 5 -8.21 38.82 46.60
CA LYS A 5 -8.61 37.47 46.15
C LYS A 5 -7.64 36.85 45.12
N PHE A 6 -6.77 37.67 44.51
CA PHE A 6 -5.82 37.26 43.48
C PHE A 6 -4.36 37.14 44.00
N ASP A 7 -4.14 37.16 45.34
CA ASP A 7 -2.79 37.06 45.92
C ASP A 7 -2.09 35.71 45.57
N PHE A 8 -2.84 34.65 45.20
CA PHE A 8 -2.26 33.36 44.80
C PHE A 8 -1.62 33.37 43.42
N LEU A 9 -1.97 34.37 42.58
CA LEU A 9 -1.42 34.50 41.22
C LEU A 9 -0.06 35.21 41.16
N ASP A 10 0.44 35.74 42.27
CA ASP A 10 1.75 36.37 42.32
C ASP A 10 2.86 35.33 42.45
N ILE A 11 3.30 34.78 41.30
CA ILE A 11 4.37 33.77 41.20
C ILE A 11 5.77 34.40 41.44
N PHE A 12 5.89 35.69 41.23
CA PHE A 12 7.17 36.44 41.37
C PHE A 12 7.35 37.09 42.72
N GLY A 13 6.51 36.76 43.70
CA GLY A 13 6.66 37.28 45.07
C GLY A 13 8.02 36.94 45.66
N LEU A 14 8.80 37.97 46.03
CA LEU A 14 10.07 37.77 46.71
C LEU A 14 9.86 37.17 48.09
N LYS A 15 10.65 36.14 48.42
CA LYS A 15 10.69 35.58 49.77
C LYS A 15 11.50 36.50 50.66
N VAL A 16 10.88 37.15 51.63
CA VAL A 16 11.58 37.97 52.61
C VAL A 16 11.90 37.08 53.80
N GLU A 17 13.21 36.90 54.11
CA GLU A 17 13.66 36.07 55.21
C GLU A 17 13.29 36.64 56.61
N PHE A 18 13.06 37.92 56.70
CA PHE A 18 12.52 38.56 57.89
C PHE A 18 11.01 38.66 57.79
N ASN A 19 10.29 38.02 58.77
CA ASN A 19 8.84 38.11 58.91
C ASN A 19 8.44 39.56 59.18
N TYR A 20 8.03 40.30 58.17
CA TYR A 20 7.41 41.58 58.32
C TYR A 20 5.87 41.38 58.36
N ASN A 21 5.24 41.76 59.46
CA ASN A 21 3.81 41.58 59.71
C ASN A 21 3.29 40.11 59.58
N GLY A 22 4.07 39.10 59.93
CA GLY A 22 3.67 37.69 59.86
C GLY A 22 3.58 37.09 58.47
N SER A 23 4.12 37.76 57.46
CA SER A 23 4.17 37.26 56.09
C SER A 23 5.61 37.09 55.59
N SER A 24 5.96 35.94 55.09
CA SER A 24 7.27 35.60 54.51
C SER A 24 7.44 36.11 53.05
N LYS A 25 6.41 36.72 52.48
CA LYS A 25 6.45 37.24 51.10
C LYS A 25 5.87 38.65 51.02
N THR A 26 6.60 39.60 50.42
CA THR A 26 6.07 40.91 50.02
C THR A 26 5.34 40.79 48.69
N LYS A 27 4.04 41.06 48.71
CA LYS A 27 3.20 41.06 47.50
C LYS A 27 3.09 42.49 46.98
N SER A 28 3.60 42.72 45.79
CA SER A 28 3.53 44.02 45.11
C SER A 28 2.38 44.07 44.12
N THR A 29 1.76 45.23 43.93
CA THR A 29 0.69 45.40 42.92
C THR A 29 1.19 45.16 41.49
N PRO A 30 2.39 45.67 41.10
CA PRO A 30 2.93 45.37 39.79
C PRO A 30 3.27 43.87 39.58
N GLY A 31 3.76 43.17 40.63
CA GLY A 31 4.03 41.74 40.58
C GLY A 31 2.79 40.91 40.29
N LYS A 32 1.65 41.26 40.92
CA LYS A 32 0.36 40.60 40.68
C LYS A 32 -0.09 40.77 39.22
N PHE A 33 0.06 42.00 38.69
CA PHE A 33 -0.35 42.30 37.31
C PHE A 33 0.52 41.51 36.31
N LEU A 34 1.84 41.51 36.51
CA LEU A 34 2.77 40.78 35.64
C LEU A 34 2.53 39.27 35.69
N SER A 35 2.31 38.69 36.89
CA SER A 35 1.99 37.27 37.04
C SER A 35 0.67 36.89 36.34
N THR A 36 -0.33 37.79 36.41
CA THR A 36 -1.60 37.53 35.71
C THR A 36 -1.45 37.51 34.21
N ILE A 37 -0.69 38.46 33.64
CA ILE A 37 -0.37 38.50 32.21
C ILE A 37 0.37 37.22 31.81
N LEU A 38 1.38 36.82 32.58
CA LEU A 38 2.14 35.60 32.28
C LEU A 38 1.27 34.36 32.29
N MET A 39 0.40 34.23 33.27
CA MET A 39 -0.56 33.10 33.33
C MET A 39 -1.49 33.09 32.14
N ILE A 40 -2.00 34.21 31.69
CA ILE A 40 -2.83 34.31 30.48
C ILE A 40 -2.03 33.83 29.25
N VAL A 41 -0.79 34.29 29.10
CA VAL A 41 0.07 33.87 27.97
C VAL A 41 0.32 32.37 27.99
N ILE A 42 0.61 31.78 29.16
CA ILE A 42 0.83 30.33 29.29
C ILE A 42 -0.45 29.56 28.92
N ILE A 43 -1.60 30.02 29.40
CA ILE A 43 -2.90 29.37 29.08
C ILE A 43 -3.18 29.45 27.58
N LEU A 44 -2.95 30.60 26.95
CA LEU A 44 -3.13 30.74 25.50
C LEU A 44 -2.19 29.83 24.73
N LEU A 45 -0.92 29.76 25.08
CA LEU A 45 0.04 28.84 24.46
C LEU A 45 -0.39 27.39 24.63
N PHE A 46 -0.88 27.03 25.83
CA PHE A 46 -1.40 25.67 26.07
C PHE A 46 -2.62 25.37 25.20
N ILE A 47 -3.57 26.31 25.06
CA ILE A 47 -4.75 26.14 24.21
C ILE A 47 -4.33 25.98 22.74
N PHE A 48 -3.37 26.78 22.27
CA PHE A 48 -2.90 26.66 20.88
C PHE A 48 -2.24 25.31 20.62
N THR A 49 -1.35 24.86 21.49
CA THR A 49 -0.69 23.55 21.33
C THR A 49 -1.64 22.39 21.51
N ALA A 50 -2.57 22.48 22.49
CA ALA A 50 -3.59 21.45 22.71
C ALA A 50 -4.56 21.34 21.53
N ARG A 51 -4.89 22.47 20.88
CA ARG A 51 -5.74 22.47 19.69
C ARG A 51 -5.15 21.62 18.57
N ASP A 52 -3.87 21.73 18.29
CA ASP A 52 -3.22 20.99 17.22
C ASP A 52 -3.17 19.47 17.56
N LEU A 53 -2.94 19.16 18.84
CA LEU A 53 -3.00 17.79 19.34
C LEU A 53 -4.40 17.19 19.21
N VAL A 54 -5.44 17.92 19.64
CA VAL A 54 -6.84 17.45 19.61
C VAL A 54 -7.39 17.41 18.19
N SER A 55 -7.01 18.39 17.34
CA SER A 55 -7.49 18.44 15.95
C SER A 55 -6.76 17.49 15.00
N ARG A 56 -5.64 16.88 15.45
CA ARG A 56 -4.82 15.95 14.67
C ARG A 56 -4.50 16.45 13.24
N LYS A 57 -4.37 17.77 13.06
CA LYS A 57 -4.24 18.36 11.71
C LYS A 57 -2.88 18.13 11.05
N ASP A 58 -1.84 17.98 11.85
CA ASP A 58 -0.46 17.80 11.37
C ASP A 58 0.17 16.55 12.00
N PRO A 59 -0.18 15.33 11.53
CA PRO A 59 0.41 14.12 12.04
C PRO A 59 1.90 14.09 11.71
N LYS A 60 2.72 13.78 12.69
CA LYS A 60 4.14 13.50 12.45
C LYS A 60 4.28 12.06 12.01
N VAL A 61 4.72 11.86 10.77
CA VAL A 61 4.92 10.54 10.20
C VAL A 61 6.41 10.22 10.19
N THR A 62 6.76 9.07 10.75
CA THR A 62 8.13 8.55 10.71
C THR A 62 8.11 7.25 9.91
N PHE A 63 8.97 7.15 8.92
CA PHE A 63 9.15 5.93 8.13
C PHE A 63 10.40 5.21 8.59
N SER A 64 10.28 3.92 8.84
CA SER A 64 11.42 3.04 9.05
C SER A 64 11.31 1.85 8.10
N THR A 65 12.44 1.37 7.61
CA THR A 65 12.49 0.16 6.77
C THR A 65 13.17 -0.94 7.58
N ILE A 66 12.47 -2.03 7.77
CA ILE A 66 12.97 -3.21 8.45
C ILE A 66 13.17 -4.29 7.39
N ASN A 67 14.37 -4.85 7.32
CA ASN A 67 14.64 -6.00 6.48
C ASN A 67 14.36 -7.27 7.27
N TYR A 68 13.39 -8.05 6.81
CA TYR A 68 13.08 -9.36 7.39
C TYR A 68 13.86 -10.45 6.64
N GLU A 69 14.45 -11.36 7.38
CA GLU A 69 15.06 -12.58 6.80
C GLU A 69 13.97 -13.49 6.20
N ALA A 70 12.80 -13.55 6.86
CA ALA A 70 11.62 -14.26 6.39
C ALA A 70 10.44 -13.27 6.29
N PRO A 71 10.27 -12.60 5.15
CA PRO A 71 9.17 -11.66 4.96
C PRO A 71 7.81 -12.38 4.99
N PRO A 72 6.76 -11.68 5.44
CA PRO A 72 5.43 -12.26 5.50
C PRO A 72 4.94 -12.66 4.10
N LYS A 73 4.16 -13.73 4.07
CA LYS A 73 3.51 -14.23 2.85
C LYS A 73 2.31 -13.36 2.51
N LEU A 74 2.24 -12.87 1.27
CA LEU A 74 1.07 -12.21 0.74
C LEU A 74 0.24 -13.20 -0.08
N VAL A 75 -0.95 -13.51 0.39
CA VAL A 75 -1.92 -14.33 -0.35
C VAL A 75 -2.71 -13.43 -1.28
N LEU A 76 -2.81 -13.83 -2.55
CA LEU A 76 -3.56 -13.09 -3.56
C LEU A 76 -5.06 -13.36 -3.41
N SER A 77 -5.81 -12.29 -3.32
CA SER A 77 -7.27 -12.33 -3.28
C SER A 77 -7.85 -11.02 -3.81
N PRO A 78 -9.16 -10.97 -4.12
CA PRO A 78 -9.84 -9.74 -4.53
C PRO A 78 -9.66 -8.58 -3.54
N ASN A 79 -9.43 -8.88 -2.26
CA ASN A 79 -9.29 -7.88 -1.20
C ASN A 79 -7.85 -7.56 -0.82
N THR A 80 -6.88 -8.28 -1.33
CA THR A 80 -5.45 -8.03 -1.10
C THR A 80 -4.79 -7.43 -2.35
N PHE A 81 -4.32 -8.28 -3.23
CA PHE A 81 -3.63 -7.88 -4.45
C PHE A 81 -4.20 -8.63 -5.64
N MET A 82 -4.63 -7.89 -6.66
CA MET A 82 -5.08 -8.44 -7.94
C MET A 82 -4.53 -7.62 -9.09
N MET A 83 -4.38 -8.28 -10.23
CA MET A 83 -3.82 -7.69 -11.44
C MET A 83 -4.64 -8.06 -12.66
N ALA A 84 -4.91 -7.08 -13.52
CA ALA A 84 -5.44 -7.25 -14.87
C ALA A 84 -4.33 -6.91 -15.86
N ILE A 85 -4.11 -7.79 -16.82
CA ILE A 85 -3.06 -7.62 -17.83
C ILE A 85 -3.62 -7.78 -19.23
N GLY A 86 -3.02 -7.10 -20.18
CA GLY A 86 -3.43 -7.18 -21.57
C GLY A 86 -2.54 -6.41 -22.52
N VAL A 87 -3.06 -6.29 -23.71
CA VAL A 87 -2.44 -5.49 -24.79
C VAL A 87 -3.37 -4.38 -25.19
N GLN A 88 -2.81 -3.19 -25.38
CA GLN A 88 -3.53 -1.99 -25.79
C GLN A 88 -3.04 -1.54 -27.18
N ASP A 89 -3.98 -1.26 -28.06
CA ASP A 89 -3.70 -0.70 -29.38
C ASP A 89 -3.25 0.77 -29.23
N PRO A 90 -2.11 1.17 -29.80
CA PRO A 90 -1.56 2.51 -29.62
C PRO A 90 -2.35 3.61 -30.33
N LEU A 91 -3.20 3.26 -31.29
CA LEU A 91 -3.97 4.23 -32.09
C LEU A 91 -5.35 4.48 -31.50
N THR A 92 -6.03 3.39 -31.06
CA THR A 92 -7.41 3.47 -30.53
C THR A 92 -7.45 3.58 -29.01
N TRP A 93 -6.36 3.22 -28.32
CA TRP A 93 -6.28 3.11 -26.86
C TRP A 93 -7.22 2.06 -26.28
N GLU A 94 -7.75 1.18 -27.13
CA GLU A 94 -8.61 0.10 -26.72
C GLU A 94 -7.78 -1.15 -26.37
N HIS A 95 -8.21 -1.87 -25.34
CA HIS A 95 -7.65 -3.18 -25.04
C HIS A 95 -8.25 -4.21 -25.95
N TYR A 96 -7.52 -5.28 -26.22
CA TYR A 96 -8.04 -6.41 -26.98
C TYR A 96 -7.47 -7.72 -26.49
N THR A 97 -8.28 -8.77 -26.57
CA THR A 97 -7.92 -10.15 -26.30
C THR A 97 -8.15 -10.97 -27.57
N ASP A 98 -7.11 -11.20 -28.32
CA ASP A 98 -7.15 -12.02 -29.54
C ASP A 98 -6.07 -13.09 -29.47
N GLU A 99 -6.48 -14.30 -29.12
CA GLU A 99 -5.56 -15.44 -28.98
C GLU A 99 -4.88 -15.84 -30.30
N SER A 100 -5.43 -15.42 -31.44
CA SER A 100 -4.77 -15.61 -32.73
C SER A 100 -3.58 -14.67 -32.94
N ILE A 101 -3.50 -13.59 -32.17
CA ILE A 101 -2.41 -12.59 -32.19
C ILE A 101 -1.40 -12.87 -31.08
N TYR A 102 -1.88 -12.98 -29.83
CA TYR A 102 -1.03 -13.24 -28.68
C TYR A 102 -1.71 -14.13 -27.66
N GLN A 103 -0.91 -14.79 -26.85
CA GLN A 103 -1.36 -15.64 -25.76
C GLN A 103 -0.77 -15.18 -24.44
N VAL A 104 -1.55 -15.32 -23.37
CA VAL A 104 -1.10 -15.03 -22.02
C VAL A 104 -0.96 -16.35 -21.27
N ILE A 105 0.22 -16.60 -20.74
CA ILE A 105 0.48 -17.69 -19.82
C ILE A 105 0.91 -17.13 -18.47
N ALA A 106 0.44 -17.76 -17.42
CA ALA A 106 0.83 -17.41 -16.05
C ALA A 106 1.30 -18.66 -15.31
N TYR A 107 2.25 -18.48 -14.43
CA TYR A 107 2.71 -19.55 -13.56
C TYR A 107 3.16 -18.99 -12.20
N HIS A 108 2.93 -19.80 -11.18
CA HIS A 108 3.46 -19.59 -9.84
C HIS A 108 4.78 -20.32 -9.73
N TYR A 109 5.83 -19.61 -9.39
CA TYR A 109 7.14 -20.15 -9.12
C TYR A 109 7.43 -20.07 -7.64
N LYS A 110 7.81 -21.20 -7.07
CA LYS A 110 8.23 -21.31 -5.69
C LYS A 110 9.60 -21.94 -5.63
N ASN A 111 10.49 -21.30 -4.89
CA ASN A 111 11.83 -21.80 -4.59
C ASN A 111 12.04 -21.81 -3.08
N GLY A 112 12.71 -22.84 -2.58
CA GLY A 112 13.04 -22.99 -1.16
C GLY A 112 12.81 -24.40 -0.65
N ARG A 113 12.56 -24.51 0.65
CA ARG A 113 12.30 -25.80 1.29
C ARG A 113 10.90 -26.30 0.94
N ILE A 114 10.85 -27.29 0.07
CA ILE A 114 9.61 -27.93 -0.37
C ILE A 114 9.35 -29.15 0.50
N VAL A 115 8.21 -29.20 1.15
CA VAL A 115 7.75 -30.37 1.90
C VAL A 115 6.83 -31.18 1.01
N TYR A 116 7.21 -32.40 0.71
CA TYR A 116 6.43 -33.34 -0.09
C TYR A 116 5.34 -34.05 0.75
N PRO A 117 4.28 -34.61 0.12
CA PRO A 117 3.21 -35.31 0.85
C PRO A 117 3.70 -36.52 1.67
N ASN A 118 4.85 -37.07 1.34
CA ASN A 118 5.48 -38.18 2.09
C ASN A 118 6.26 -37.70 3.34
N GLY A 119 6.23 -36.40 3.66
CA GLY A 119 6.91 -35.80 4.79
C GLY A 119 8.39 -35.52 4.58
N THR A 120 8.96 -35.84 3.42
CA THR A 120 10.33 -35.44 3.10
C THR A 120 10.38 -33.96 2.73
N ALA A 121 11.49 -33.28 3.04
CA ALA A 121 11.71 -31.90 2.66
C ALA A 121 13.04 -31.81 1.91
N ASP A 122 13.05 -31.08 0.79
CA ASP A 122 14.24 -30.83 -0.02
C ASP A 122 14.26 -29.37 -0.45
N LEU A 123 15.46 -28.86 -0.78
CA LEU A 123 15.62 -27.57 -1.43
C LEU A 123 15.39 -27.76 -2.92
N GLY A 124 14.43 -27.05 -3.45
CA GLY A 124 14.08 -27.17 -4.85
C GLY A 124 13.20 -26.04 -5.35
N SER A 125 12.83 -26.13 -6.62
CA SER A 125 11.90 -25.19 -7.24
C SER A 125 10.71 -25.95 -7.83
N VAL A 126 9.53 -25.35 -7.69
CA VAL A 126 8.31 -25.85 -8.30
C VAL A 126 7.69 -24.72 -9.11
N THR A 127 7.28 -25.07 -10.33
CA THR A 127 6.54 -24.16 -11.21
C THR A 127 5.16 -24.75 -11.48
N THR A 128 4.13 -24.04 -11.07
CA THR A 128 2.75 -24.46 -11.23
C THR A 128 2.05 -23.52 -12.22
N PRO A 129 1.46 -24.04 -13.31
CA PRO A 129 0.72 -23.19 -14.23
C PRO A 129 -0.55 -22.63 -13.57
N ILE A 130 -0.83 -21.35 -13.84
CA ILE A 130 -2.02 -20.66 -13.38
C ILE A 130 -2.92 -20.44 -14.58
N LYS A 131 -4.20 -20.77 -14.45
CA LYS A 131 -5.18 -20.43 -15.47
C LYS A 131 -5.45 -18.93 -15.45
N VAL A 132 -5.53 -18.37 -16.64
CA VAL A 132 -5.94 -16.97 -16.85
C VAL A 132 -7.31 -16.98 -17.53
N GLN A 133 -8.13 -16.00 -17.19
CA GLN A 133 -9.46 -15.80 -17.75
C GLN A 133 -9.70 -14.32 -17.99
N LYS A 134 -10.75 -13.98 -18.73
CA LYS A 134 -11.16 -12.59 -18.87
C LYS A 134 -11.53 -12.01 -17.52
N CYS A 135 -11.12 -10.76 -17.29
CA CYS A 135 -11.38 -10.09 -16.02
C CYS A 135 -12.87 -9.79 -15.86
N THR A 136 -13.33 -9.85 -14.61
CA THR A 136 -14.65 -9.38 -14.19
C THR A 136 -14.47 -8.45 -12.97
N PRO A 137 -15.45 -7.59 -12.65
CA PRO A 137 -15.35 -6.73 -11.47
C PRO A 137 -15.13 -7.49 -10.16
N GLU A 138 -15.63 -8.73 -10.06
CA GLU A 138 -15.50 -9.56 -8.84
C GLU A 138 -14.04 -9.89 -8.52
N HIS A 139 -13.14 -9.94 -9.52
CA HIS A 139 -11.72 -10.15 -9.29
C HIS A 139 -11.07 -9.05 -8.43
N PHE A 140 -11.69 -7.87 -8.33
CA PHE A 140 -11.12 -6.70 -7.65
C PHE A 140 -11.87 -6.33 -6.37
N GLY A 141 -12.86 -7.11 -5.95
CA GLY A 141 -13.62 -6.88 -4.72
C GLY A 141 -14.22 -5.47 -4.67
N ASP A 142 -13.90 -4.71 -3.63
CA ASP A 142 -14.35 -3.32 -3.42
C ASP A 142 -13.85 -2.33 -4.49
N MET A 143 -12.78 -2.69 -5.23
CA MET A 143 -12.23 -1.89 -6.34
C MET A 143 -12.88 -2.21 -7.69
N GLY A 144 -13.81 -3.16 -7.76
CA GLY A 144 -14.42 -3.64 -9.01
C GLY A 144 -14.97 -2.54 -9.91
N GLU A 145 -15.67 -1.56 -9.35
CA GLU A 145 -16.19 -0.41 -10.13
C GLU A 145 -15.09 0.46 -10.75
N ASN A 146 -13.98 0.66 -10.03
CA ASN A 146 -12.85 1.43 -10.54
C ASN A 146 -12.17 0.73 -11.73
N PHE A 147 -12.07 -0.59 -11.66
CA PHE A 147 -11.48 -1.39 -12.71
C PHE A 147 -12.44 -1.58 -13.90
N ASN A 148 -13.74 -1.63 -13.67
CA ASN A 148 -14.74 -1.80 -14.72
C ASN A 148 -14.66 -0.71 -15.81
N LYS A 149 -14.22 0.48 -15.46
CA LYS A 149 -14.00 1.60 -16.41
C LYS A 149 -12.89 1.34 -17.42
N LEU A 150 -12.09 0.30 -17.25
CA LEU A 150 -10.98 -0.08 -18.12
C LEU A 150 -11.37 -1.03 -19.27
N GLY A 151 -12.64 -1.45 -19.35
CA GLY A 151 -13.00 -2.49 -20.32
C GLY A 151 -12.42 -3.84 -19.92
N LEU A 152 -12.74 -4.32 -18.73
CA LEU A 152 -12.17 -5.55 -18.13
C LEU A 152 -12.32 -6.80 -19.01
N ASN A 153 -13.37 -6.87 -19.83
CA ASN A 153 -13.61 -8.00 -20.73
C ASN A 153 -12.47 -8.23 -21.75
N ASP A 154 -11.65 -7.22 -21.97
CA ASP A 154 -10.51 -7.26 -22.88
C ASP A 154 -9.16 -7.31 -22.15
N LEU A 155 -9.19 -7.73 -20.90
CA LEU A 155 -8.02 -7.96 -20.07
C LEU A 155 -8.07 -9.35 -19.45
N TYR A 156 -6.90 -9.88 -19.10
CA TYR A 156 -6.75 -11.18 -18.45
C TYR A 156 -6.46 -11.03 -16.96
N CYS A 157 -7.16 -11.83 -16.16
CA CYS A 157 -6.99 -11.98 -14.72
C CYS A 157 -6.68 -13.44 -14.36
N PHE A 158 -6.20 -13.66 -13.13
CA PHE A 158 -6.06 -15.02 -12.60
C PHE A 158 -7.42 -15.65 -12.35
N ASP A 159 -7.55 -16.90 -12.71
CA ASP A 159 -8.68 -17.72 -12.26
C ASP A 159 -8.42 -18.24 -10.85
N LEU A 160 -8.90 -17.51 -9.85
CA LEU A 160 -8.74 -17.88 -8.43
C LEU A 160 -9.64 -19.06 -8.02
N THR A 161 -10.63 -19.41 -8.83
CA THR A 161 -11.63 -20.45 -8.47
C THR A 161 -11.19 -21.86 -8.85
N SER A 162 -10.31 -21.99 -9.84
CA SER A 162 -9.85 -23.27 -10.36
C SER A 162 -8.53 -23.74 -9.76
N ILE A 163 -7.99 -23.03 -8.79
CA ILE A 163 -6.66 -23.27 -8.25
C ILE A 163 -6.79 -24.06 -6.94
N GLU A 164 -6.29 -25.29 -6.94
CA GLU A 164 -6.14 -26.11 -5.74
C GLU A 164 -5.04 -25.58 -4.79
N ILE A 165 -4.24 -24.60 -5.25
CA ILE A 165 -3.09 -24.05 -4.55
C ILE A 165 -3.35 -22.58 -4.25
N GLU A 166 -3.12 -22.19 -3.02
CA GLU A 166 -3.16 -20.80 -2.60
C GLU A 166 -2.08 -19.98 -3.33
N LEU A 167 -2.49 -19.06 -4.20
CA LEU A 167 -1.56 -18.14 -4.87
C LEU A 167 -1.00 -17.13 -3.89
N SER A 168 0.31 -17.04 -3.83
CA SER A 168 1.00 -16.17 -2.91
C SER A 168 2.31 -15.63 -3.49
N ILE A 169 2.75 -14.56 -2.88
CA ILE A 169 4.06 -13.95 -3.13
C ILE A 169 4.78 -13.86 -1.80
N GLN A 170 6.05 -14.27 -1.76
CA GLN A 170 6.86 -14.22 -0.56
C GLN A 170 8.35 -14.10 -0.88
N GLY A 171 9.05 -13.38 -0.05
CA GLY A 171 10.50 -13.36 -0.05
C GLY A 171 11.12 -12.58 -1.21
N ARG A 172 12.42 -12.68 -1.24
CA ARG A 172 13.30 -12.22 -2.32
C ARG A 172 13.99 -13.44 -2.91
N PHE A 173 14.55 -13.30 -4.07
CA PHE A 173 15.23 -14.40 -4.76
C PHE A 173 16.36 -15.07 -3.94
N ASP A 174 16.96 -14.32 -3.03
CA ASP A 174 18.01 -14.75 -2.11
C ASP A 174 17.51 -15.21 -0.73
N SER A 175 16.19 -15.26 -0.53
CA SER A 175 15.57 -15.72 0.72
C SER A 175 15.44 -17.25 0.74
N ASP A 176 15.37 -17.84 1.94
CA ASP A 176 15.13 -19.28 2.15
C ASP A 176 13.85 -19.78 1.50
N VAL A 177 12.85 -18.90 1.41
CA VAL A 177 11.60 -19.13 0.68
C VAL A 177 11.35 -17.95 -0.24
N TYR A 178 11.16 -18.25 -1.51
CA TYR A 178 10.83 -17.28 -2.53
C TYR A 178 9.65 -17.77 -3.36
N GLU A 179 8.61 -16.95 -3.44
CA GLU A 179 7.43 -17.21 -4.25
C GLU A 179 7.14 -15.99 -5.13
N GLU A 180 6.98 -16.22 -6.41
CA GLU A 180 6.65 -15.19 -7.40
C GLU A 180 5.57 -15.67 -8.36
N ILE A 181 4.87 -14.71 -8.94
CA ILE A 181 3.92 -14.96 -10.02
C ILE A 181 4.45 -14.31 -11.29
N ASN A 182 4.58 -15.13 -12.31
CA ASN A 182 5.07 -14.70 -13.60
C ASN A 182 3.95 -14.73 -14.63
N PHE A 183 3.89 -13.67 -15.42
CA PHE A 183 3.11 -13.63 -16.66
C PHE A 183 4.03 -13.57 -17.84
N LYS A 184 3.61 -14.20 -18.92
CA LYS A 184 4.24 -14.05 -20.21
C LYS A 184 3.19 -13.76 -21.26
N ILE A 185 3.38 -12.67 -21.99
CA ILE A 185 2.66 -12.42 -23.23
C ILE A 185 3.57 -12.92 -24.36
N LEU A 186 3.07 -13.87 -25.10
CA LEU A 186 3.76 -14.50 -26.21
C LEU A 186 2.98 -14.21 -27.48
N LYS A 187 3.67 -13.86 -28.55
CA LYS A 187 3.05 -13.83 -29.88
C LYS A 187 2.51 -15.22 -30.22
N CYS A 188 1.40 -15.27 -30.94
CA CYS A 188 0.86 -16.55 -31.38
C CYS A 188 1.83 -17.23 -32.36
N GLU A 189 2.12 -18.50 -32.09
CA GLU A 189 2.93 -19.36 -32.97
C GLU A 189 2.17 -20.67 -33.22
N ASN A 190 2.04 -21.03 -34.50
CA ASN A 190 1.43 -22.29 -34.88
C ASN A 190 2.32 -23.45 -34.45
N SER A 191 1.84 -24.25 -33.52
CA SER A 191 2.51 -25.48 -33.08
C SER A 191 1.47 -26.60 -32.87
N THR A 192 1.93 -27.82 -32.83
CA THR A 192 1.05 -28.99 -32.58
C THR A 192 0.42 -28.98 -31.20
N SER A 193 0.98 -28.23 -30.28
CA SER A 193 0.45 -28.06 -28.90
C SER A 193 -0.46 -26.83 -28.76
N ASN A 194 -0.54 -25.98 -29.76
CA ASN A 194 -1.40 -24.81 -29.72
C ASN A 194 -2.75 -25.11 -30.36
N PRO A 195 -3.87 -25.09 -29.61
CA PRO A 195 -5.20 -25.35 -30.16
C PRO A 195 -5.74 -24.21 -31.03
N VAL A 196 -5.11 -23.03 -30.97
CA VAL A 196 -5.56 -21.84 -31.68
C VAL A 196 -4.79 -21.71 -33.00
N THR A 197 -5.52 -21.42 -34.09
CA THR A 197 -4.92 -21.08 -35.36
C THR A 197 -4.47 -19.61 -35.32
N CYS A 198 -3.19 -19.39 -35.46
CA CYS A 198 -2.63 -18.05 -35.42
C CYS A 198 -2.96 -17.24 -36.69
N ALA A 199 -3.13 -15.95 -36.51
CA ALA A 199 -3.23 -15.02 -37.63
C ALA A 199 -1.96 -15.00 -38.49
N PRO A 200 -2.03 -14.51 -39.73
CA PRO A 200 -0.85 -14.33 -40.57
C PRO A 200 0.22 -13.49 -39.87
N PRO A 201 1.51 -13.81 -40.06
CA PRO A 201 2.62 -13.11 -39.36
C PRO A 201 2.61 -11.59 -39.57
N GLU A 202 2.18 -11.13 -40.71
CA GLU A 202 2.06 -9.70 -41.04
C GLU A 202 1.02 -9.01 -40.13
N LYS A 203 -0.14 -9.67 -39.93
CA LYS A 203 -1.19 -9.15 -39.07
C LYS A 203 -0.76 -9.18 -37.58
N ILE A 204 -0.05 -10.22 -37.17
CA ILE A 204 0.53 -10.30 -35.83
C ILE A 204 1.50 -9.14 -35.60
N ARG A 205 2.38 -8.90 -36.59
CA ARG A 205 3.34 -7.79 -36.54
C ARG A 205 2.63 -6.44 -36.45
N GLU A 206 1.64 -6.20 -37.29
CA GLU A 206 0.85 -4.95 -37.30
C GLU A 206 0.20 -4.65 -35.94
N LYS A 207 -0.28 -5.70 -35.26
CA LYS A 207 -1.00 -5.56 -34.00
C LYS A 207 -0.09 -5.51 -32.77
N ILE A 208 1.09 -6.16 -32.80
CA ILE A 208 2.00 -6.18 -31.67
C ILE A 208 3.06 -5.09 -31.75
N ASP A 209 3.51 -4.80 -32.95
CA ASP A 209 4.57 -3.80 -33.13
C ASP A 209 4.06 -2.42 -32.72
N MET A 210 4.73 -1.80 -31.76
CA MET A 210 4.32 -0.55 -31.10
C MET A 210 3.09 -0.64 -30.18
N ALA A 211 2.45 -1.79 -30.01
CA ALA A 211 1.38 -1.95 -29.01
C ALA A 211 1.94 -1.78 -27.58
N TYR A 212 1.07 -1.53 -26.64
CA TYR A 212 1.46 -1.46 -25.22
C TYR A 212 1.07 -2.73 -24.48
N PHE A 213 2.02 -3.32 -23.78
CA PHE A 213 1.70 -4.16 -22.64
C PHE A 213 1.14 -3.27 -21.54
N VAL A 214 0.00 -3.65 -20.99
CA VAL A 214 -0.61 -2.95 -19.88
C VAL A 214 -0.83 -3.91 -18.72
N ALA A 215 -0.54 -3.43 -17.53
CA ALA A 215 -0.86 -4.14 -16.29
C ALA A 215 -1.48 -3.13 -15.32
N TYR A 216 -2.70 -3.40 -14.90
CA TYR A 216 -3.41 -2.65 -13.88
C TYR A 216 -3.49 -3.48 -12.62
N PHE A 217 -3.11 -2.95 -11.48
CA PHE A 217 -3.10 -3.71 -10.24
C PHE A 217 -3.57 -2.87 -9.06
N THR A 218 -4.05 -3.57 -8.04
CA THR A 218 -4.43 -2.96 -6.78
C THR A 218 -3.19 -2.69 -5.95
N ASP A 219 -3.13 -1.52 -5.35
CA ASP A 219 -2.08 -1.09 -4.44
C ASP A 219 -2.69 -0.39 -3.24
N ILE A 220 -1.90 -0.16 -2.23
CA ILE A 220 -2.30 0.46 -0.98
C ILE A 220 -1.49 1.73 -0.78
N VAL A 221 -2.19 2.80 -0.42
CA VAL A 221 -1.56 4.04 0.04
C VAL A 221 -2.03 4.37 1.44
N VAL A 222 -1.13 4.95 2.21
CA VAL A 222 -1.43 5.44 3.55
C VAL A 222 -1.86 6.90 3.44
N ASP A 223 -3.10 7.20 3.80
CA ASP A 223 -3.63 8.55 3.89
C ASP A 223 -3.55 9.02 5.35
N VAL A 224 -2.47 9.69 5.67
CA VAL A 224 -2.17 10.17 7.03
C VAL A 224 -3.16 11.22 7.54
N ASN A 225 -3.96 11.81 6.67
CA ASN A 225 -4.97 12.80 7.04
C ASN A 225 -6.35 12.17 7.33
N ASN A 226 -6.52 10.90 7.01
CA ASN A 226 -7.76 10.17 7.27
C ASN A 226 -7.54 9.15 8.39
N TYR A 227 -7.81 9.58 9.63
CA TYR A 227 -7.60 8.76 10.82
C TYR A 227 -8.54 7.58 10.94
N ASP A 228 -9.76 7.72 10.43
CA ASP A 228 -10.76 6.64 10.51
C ASP A 228 -10.43 5.49 9.53
N LYS A 229 -9.84 5.82 8.40
CA LYS A 229 -9.44 4.85 7.37
C LYS A 229 -8.11 5.27 6.75
N PRO A 230 -7.00 5.06 7.45
CA PRO A 230 -5.68 5.48 6.98
C PRO A 230 -5.18 4.66 5.79
N ILE A 231 -5.70 3.45 5.60
CA ILE A 231 -5.36 2.59 4.47
C ILE A 231 -6.39 2.79 3.37
N LYS A 232 -5.90 3.21 2.20
CA LYS A 232 -6.72 3.39 1.01
C LYS A 232 -6.20 2.53 -0.12
N ARG A 233 -7.07 1.71 -0.68
CA ARG A 233 -6.76 0.95 -1.89
C ARG A 233 -6.86 1.86 -3.11
N ILE A 234 -5.87 1.76 -3.98
CA ILE A 234 -5.80 2.50 -5.24
C ILE A 234 -5.51 1.54 -6.39
N ARG A 235 -5.77 1.99 -7.60
CA ARG A 235 -5.31 1.34 -8.81
C ARG A 235 -4.00 1.97 -9.25
N ARG A 236 -3.03 1.11 -9.59
CA ARG A 236 -1.82 1.49 -10.32
C ARG A 236 -1.76 0.81 -11.68
N ASP A 237 -0.93 1.34 -12.54
CA ASP A 237 -0.76 0.87 -13.90
C ASP A 237 0.70 0.88 -14.32
N ILE A 238 1.04 -0.05 -15.20
CA ILE A 238 2.31 -0.14 -15.90
C ILE A 238 2.00 -0.23 -17.38
N PHE A 239 2.68 0.62 -18.16
CA PHE A 239 2.62 0.61 -19.61
C PHE A 239 4.03 0.39 -20.17
N THR A 240 4.16 -0.59 -21.04
CA THR A 240 5.44 -0.92 -21.67
C THR A 240 5.22 -1.20 -23.14
N MET A 241 5.93 -0.49 -24.01
CA MET A 241 5.83 -0.71 -25.45
C MET A 241 6.35 -2.08 -25.82
N LEU A 242 5.56 -2.81 -26.57
CA LEU A 242 5.94 -4.09 -27.16
C LEU A 242 6.67 -3.90 -28.49
N GLY A 243 7.46 -4.91 -28.86
CA GLY A 243 8.10 -5.01 -30.16
C GLY A 243 8.27 -6.47 -30.53
N MET A 244 8.12 -6.78 -31.81
CA MET A 244 8.08 -8.15 -32.33
C MET A 244 9.33 -8.98 -32.02
N ASP A 245 10.49 -8.34 -32.00
CA ASP A 245 11.77 -9.00 -31.88
C ASP A 245 12.47 -8.65 -30.54
N GLN A 246 11.71 -8.16 -29.57
CA GLN A 246 12.24 -7.77 -28.25
C GLN A 246 11.63 -8.62 -27.15
N LYS A 247 12.48 -9.03 -26.21
CA LYS A 247 12.02 -9.55 -24.90
C LYS A 247 12.11 -8.43 -23.89
N ARG A 248 11.01 -8.10 -23.26
CA ARG A 248 10.95 -7.20 -22.10
C ARG A 248 10.54 -7.95 -20.86
N THR A 249 11.09 -7.53 -19.75
CA THR A 249 10.73 -8.05 -18.43
C THR A 249 10.50 -6.88 -17.51
N GLU A 250 9.32 -6.82 -16.92
CA GLU A 250 8.94 -5.83 -15.90
C GLU A 250 8.78 -6.55 -14.56
N TYR A 251 9.25 -5.90 -13.50
CA TYR A 251 9.18 -6.46 -12.15
C TYR A 251 8.31 -5.55 -11.27
N VAL A 252 7.34 -6.15 -10.60
CA VAL A 252 6.54 -5.49 -9.58
C VAL A 252 6.97 -6.04 -8.22
N PHE A 253 7.58 -5.18 -7.42
CA PHE A 253 7.97 -5.52 -6.06
C PHE A 253 6.95 -5.00 -5.08
N LEU A 254 6.37 -5.88 -4.29
CA LEU A 254 5.45 -5.53 -3.22
C LEU A 254 6.24 -5.34 -1.91
N LYS A 255 5.84 -4.35 -1.14
CA LYS A 255 6.38 -4.08 0.19
C LYS A 255 5.29 -4.29 1.21
N HIS A 256 5.61 -5.00 2.27
CA HIS A 256 4.75 -5.04 3.45
C HIS A 256 4.86 -3.70 4.20
N VAL A 257 3.74 -3.16 4.61
CA VAL A 257 3.67 -1.89 5.35
C VAL A 257 2.86 -2.13 6.62
N ASP A 258 3.53 -1.98 7.76
CA ASP A 258 2.86 -1.94 9.06
C ASP A 258 2.62 -0.48 9.43
N ILE A 259 1.41 -0.17 9.84
CA ILE A 259 1.03 1.16 10.29
C ILE A 259 0.82 1.08 11.79
N ILE A 260 1.60 1.86 12.52
CA ILE A 260 1.45 2.03 13.95
C ILE A 260 1.00 3.47 14.16
N SER A 261 -0.21 3.67 14.64
CA SER A 261 -0.71 4.98 15.01
C SER A 261 -0.58 5.17 16.53
N ASP A 262 -0.18 6.37 16.95
CA ASP A 262 -0.18 6.77 18.34
C ASP A 262 -1.42 7.63 18.60
N ALA A 263 -2.45 6.99 19.11
CA ALA A 263 -3.70 7.67 19.48
C ALA A 263 -3.58 8.46 20.80
N GLY A 264 -2.51 8.26 21.54
CA GLY A 264 -2.31 8.87 22.83
C GLY A 264 -3.31 8.38 23.89
N TRP A 265 -3.45 9.13 24.99
CA TRP A 265 -4.28 8.71 26.13
C TRP A 265 -5.80 8.89 25.92
N PHE A 266 -6.19 9.73 24.97
CA PHE A 266 -7.59 10.17 24.82
C PHE A 266 -8.32 9.52 23.67
N PHE A 267 -7.62 8.75 22.84
CA PHE A 267 -8.19 8.12 21.66
C PHE A 267 -7.83 6.65 21.65
N THR A 268 -8.73 5.83 21.20
CA THR A 268 -8.47 4.42 20.90
C THR A 268 -8.06 4.30 19.45
N ASP A 269 -6.95 3.56 19.19
CA ASP A 269 -6.66 3.10 17.86
C ASP A 269 -7.57 1.92 17.55
N ASP A 270 -8.40 2.08 16.53
CA ASP A 270 -8.95 0.90 15.88
C ASP A 270 -7.80 0.28 15.09
N ASN A 271 -7.24 -0.81 15.62
CA ASN A 271 -6.19 -1.57 14.96
C ASN A 271 -6.69 -2.01 13.58
N VAL A 272 -6.08 -1.48 12.55
CA VAL A 272 -6.33 -1.83 11.14
C VAL A 272 -5.31 -2.89 10.73
#